data_d5f99db632620f6acb170c70f3a54156
#
_entry.id   d5f99db632620f6acb170c70f3a54156
#
_cell.length_a   1.000
_cell.length_b   1.000
_cell.length_c   1.000
_cell.angle_alpha   90.00
_cell.angle_beta   90.00
_cell.angle_gamma   90.00
#
_symmetry.space_group_name_H-M   'P 1'
#
loop_
_entity.id
_entity.type
_entity.pdbx_description
1 polymer ?
#
loop_
_entity_poly.entity_id
_entity_poly.type
_entity_poly.pdbx_seq_one_letter_code
_entity_poly.pdbx_strand_id
1 'polypeptide(L)'
;MKLTHKILLIIGLTSIMSSCRQDIVPNELLPKFDRILQDPTALTQYDFSESTPFHHIALPFDFGSNQFHDSLIIDKLENTHIKYITYIYSDYKKVDEFKQEELNRERLYGLYQYMPNLFDDDEVEWSTIVQTGGQTEKQATNLFHGFVVHYRPSPTMESMKAEIDYLKSMIDTALTFVAPTTEGTSLIITLGTDIAISDSAGFYYERELDFSTVTAHTSALGTYDFGNYFNDTSVSAVRNRNKHWERMLIHCDLTGSMSPYSAQLFVWHRLNIDKNKVQHFVFFNDGDMTTDDQKKAGKTGGIYYSKADNFDDLQKIAYKCMSNGSGGDAPENDIEAMLEGFKKCKDCKDIILIADNWANLRDYEFINKIDRPVRIILCGTQFGINKQYLDLARATKGSIHTIEEDIENLMDLKEGQEITINGHAFVIENGRFTEVKKI
;
A
#
# COMPACT_ATOMS: atom_id res chain seq x y z
N MET A 1 78.19 -33.87 16.91
CA MET A 1 77.96 -32.41 16.81
C MET A 1 76.48 -32.22 16.52
N LYS A 2 75.62 -32.04 17.50
CA LYS A 2 74.18 -31.79 17.36
C LYS A 2 73.88 -30.41 17.98
N LEU A 3 73.47 -29.50 17.14
CA LEU A 3 73.07 -28.17 17.52
C LEU A 3 71.57 -28.20 17.89
N THR A 4 71.26 -27.97 19.13
CA THR A 4 69.89 -27.83 19.64
C THR A 4 69.49 -26.35 19.60
N HIS A 5 68.54 -26.02 18.71
CA HIS A 5 67.89 -24.70 18.69
C HIS A 5 66.77 -24.66 19.75
N LYS A 6 66.93 -23.83 20.73
CA LYS A 6 65.87 -23.42 21.65
C LYS A 6 64.99 -22.38 20.97
N ILE A 7 63.74 -22.71 20.67
CA ILE A 7 62.75 -21.75 20.25
C ILE A 7 62.16 -21.13 21.52
N LEU A 8 62.35 -19.83 21.67
CA LEU A 8 61.76 -19.02 22.73
C LEU A 8 60.37 -18.58 22.27
N LEU A 9 59.36 -19.16 22.89
CA LEU A 9 57.95 -18.80 22.63
C LEU A 9 57.62 -17.53 23.42
N ILE A 10 57.59 -16.37 22.75
CA ILE A 10 57.09 -15.11 23.30
C ILE A 10 55.58 -15.11 23.12
N ILE A 11 54.83 -15.41 24.19
CA ILE A 11 53.41 -15.21 24.25
C ILE A 11 53.16 -13.71 24.48
N GLY A 12 52.93 -13.00 23.39
CA GLY A 12 52.45 -11.64 23.45
C GLY A 12 50.94 -11.66 23.81
N LEU A 13 50.60 -11.31 25.03
CA LEU A 13 49.23 -10.95 25.40
C LEU A 13 48.86 -9.66 24.67
N THR A 14 48.27 -9.75 23.48
CA THR A 14 47.52 -8.62 22.94
C THR A 14 46.19 -8.57 23.66
N SER A 15 46.09 -7.70 24.67
CA SER A 15 44.82 -7.26 25.18
C SER A 15 44.07 -6.59 24.03
N ILE A 16 43.08 -7.27 23.50
CA ILE A 16 42.12 -6.67 22.59
C ILE A 16 41.31 -5.74 23.45
N MET A 17 41.76 -4.49 23.55
CA MET A 17 40.89 -3.38 23.93
C MET A 17 39.87 -3.29 22.82
N SER A 18 38.70 -3.87 23.00
CA SER A 18 37.50 -3.52 22.24
C SER A 18 37.19 -2.08 22.60
N SER A 19 37.86 -1.14 21.94
CA SER A 19 37.39 0.24 21.94
C SER A 19 36.04 0.20 21.22
N CYS A 20 34.95 0.50 21.91
CA CYS A 20 33.73 0.96 21.27
C CYS A 20 34.15 2.12 20.34
N ARG A 21 34.34 1.85 19.07
CA ARG A 21 34.37 2.90 18.07
C ARG A 21 32.95 3.45 18.06
N GLN A 22 32.79 4.62 18.63
CA GLN A 22 31.63 5.45 18.38
C GLN A 22 31.66 5.72 16.87
N ASP A 23 30.73 5.16 16.14
CA ASP A 23 30.62 5.40 14.70
C ASP A 23 30.22 6.86 14.52
N ILE A 24 31.16 7.68 14.12
CA ILE A 24 30.93 9.12 13.92
C ILE A 24 30.01 9.26 12.71
N VAL A 25 28.82 9.76 12.95
CA VAL A 25 27.85 10.07 11.90
C VAL A 25 28.44 11.12 10.94
N PRO A 26 28.51 10.84 9.63
CA PRO A 26 29.02 11.80 8.65
C PRO A 26 28.17 13.08 8.65
N ASN A 27 28.84 14.23 8.60
CA ASN A 27 28.17 15.54 8.65
C ASN A 27 27.14 15.75 7.52
N GLU A 28 27.37 15.18 6.35
CA GLU A 28 26.47 15.24 5.20
C GLU A 28 25.12 14.53 5.44
N LEU A 29 25.04 13.59 6.37
CA LEU A 29 23.81 12.87 6.71
C LEU A 29 22.99 13.55 7.81
N LEU A 30 23.61 14.44 8.59
CA LEU A 30 22.93 15.11 9.70
C LEU A 30 21.64 15.82 9.29
N PRO A 31 21.57 16.58 8.19
CA PRO A 31 20.32 17.23 7.78
C PRO A 31 19.19 16.25 7.45
N LYS A 32 19.52 15.06 6.90
CA LYS A 32 18.53 14.01 6.61
C LYS A 32 18.00 13.41 7.91
N PHE A 33 18.87 13.08 8.84
CA PHE A 33 18.50 12.51 10.13
C PHE A 33 17.72 13.50 10.99
N ASP A 34 18.13 14.76 11.02
CA ASP A 34 17.44 15.81 11.77
C ASP A 34 16.02 16.04 11.24
N ARG A 35 15.80 15.93 9.92
CA ARG A 35 14.45 15.98 9.32
C ARG A 35 13.56 14.83 9.79
N ILE A 36 14.10 13.60 9.90
CA ILE A 36 13.36 12.43 10.39
C ILE A 36 13.02 12.58 11.87
N LEU A 37 13.94 13.15 12.66
CA LEU A 37 13.79 13.34 14.11
C LEU A 37 12.97 14.56 14.50
N GLN A 38 12.65 15.41 13.52
CA GLN A 38 11.87 16.62 13.76
C GLN A 38 10.44 16.27 14.15
N ASP A 39 9.88 17.01 15.13
CA ASP A 39 8.48 16.93 15.56
C ASP A 39 7.99 15.52 15.93
N PRO A 40 8.63 14.83 16.90
CA PRO A 40 8.25 13.48 17.29
C PRO A 40 6.86 13.47 17.95
N THR A 41 6.04 12.49 17.59
CA THR A 41 4.76 12.25 18.25
C THR A 41 5.00 11.68 19.65
N ALA A 42 4.44 12.31 20.69
CA ALA A 42 4.57 11.84 22.05
C ALA A 42 3.46 10.82 22.39
N LEU A 43 3.86 9.63 22.81
CA LEU A 43 2.98 8.57 23.31
C LEU A 43 3.44 8.11 24.70
N THR A 44 2.52 7.63 25.52
CA THR A 44 2.92 6.98 26.78
C THR A 44 3.73 5.71 26.49
N GLN A 45 3.27 4.88 25.57
CA GLN A 45 3.90 3.65 25.13
C GLN A 45 3.42 3.35 23.70
N TYR A 46 4.31 2.81 22.88
CA TYR A 46 3.94 2.31 21.54
C TYR A 46 3.22 0.96 21.69
N ASP A 47 2.11 0.82 20.98
CA ASP A 47 1.31 -0.40 20.97
C ASP A 47 1.47 -1.13 19.62
N PHE A 48 1.96 -2.37 19.67
CA PHE A 48 2.06 -3.24 18.50
C PHE A 48 0.74 -3.92 18.12
N SER A 49 -0.30 -3.80 18.95
CA SER A 49 -1.59 -4.47 18.71
C SER A 49 -2.44 -3.77 17.66
N GLU A 50 -2.09 -2.55 17.26
CA GLU A 50 -2.77 -1.88 16.15
C GLU A 50 -2.55 -2.67 14.87
N SER A 51 -3.63 -3.30 14.39
CA SER A 51 -3.61 -4.05 13.14
C SER A 51 -3.36 -3.11 11.97
N THR A 52 -2.27 -3.34 11.25
CA THR A 52 -2.02 -2.66 9.99
C THR A 52 -2.28 -3.64 8.83
N PRO A 53 -2.74 -3.19 7.66
CA PRO A 53 -2.91 -4.05 6.49
C PRO A 53 -1.58 -4.44 5.87
N PHE A 54 -0.46 -3.96 6.42
CA PHE A 54 0.87 -4.16 5.87
C PHE A 54 1.64 -5.16 6.72
N HIS A 55 2.51 -5.91 6.05
CA HIS A 55 3.54 -6.64 6.78
C HIS A 55 4.42 -5.63 7.52
N HIS A 56 4.80 -5.96 8.73
CA HIS A 56 5.73 -5.13 9.47
C HIS A 56 6.81 -5.96 10.14
N ILE A 57 7.97 -5.35 10.28
CA ILE A 57 9.12 -5.89 11.00
C ILE A 57 9.56 -4.87 12.04
N ALA A 58 9.77 -5.34 13.26
CA ALA A 58 10.42 -4.57 14.31
C ALA A 58 11.94 -4.82 14.27
N LEU A 59 12.72 -3.74 14.25
CA LEU A 59 14.17 -3.76 14.33
C LEU A 59 14.60 -3.17 15.70
N PRO A 60 14.65 -4.00 16.75
CA PRO A 60 14.89 -3.50 18.11
C PRO A 60 16.36 -3.15 18.34
N PHE A 61 16.55 -2.14 19.21
CA PHE A 61 17.81 -1.85 19.90
C PHE A 61 17.69 -2.21 21.38
N ASP A 62 18.81 -2.56 21.99
CA ASP A 62 18.90 -2.57 23.42
C ASP A 62 18.80 -1.16 24.01
N PHE A 63 18.24 -1.03 25.22
CA PHE A 63 18.10 0.25 25.89
C PHE A 63 19.45 0.98 26.01
N GLY A 64 19.53 2.20 25.48
CA GLY A 64 20.75 3.01 25.48
C GLY A 64 21.84 2.56 24.49
N SER A 65 21.54 1.61 23.60
CA SER A 65 22.45 1.12 22.56
C SER A 65 22.06 1.66 21.17
N ASN A 66 23.06 1.75 20.28
CA ASN A 66 22.91 2.04 18.85
C ASN A 66 23.09 0.78 17.99
N GLN A 67 23.24 -0.39 18.60
CA GLN A 67 23.39 -1.66 17.86
C GLN A 67 22.05 -2.40 17.78
N PHE A 68 21.74 -2.92 16.61
CA PHE A 68 20.57 -3.78 16.44
C PHE A 68 20.72 -5.06 17.27
N HIS A 69 19.64 -5.45 17.92
CA HIS A 69 19.59 -6.71 18.68
C HIS A 69 19.82 -7.92 17.78
N ASP A 70 19.24 -7.90 16.58
CA ASP A 70 19.44 -8.91 15.55
C ASP A 70 19.45 -8.24 14.16
N SER A 71 20.64 -8.06 13.59
CA SER A 71 20.78 -7.44 12.27
C SER A 71 20.35 -8.35 11.12
N LEU A 72 20.26 -9.67 11.32
CA LEU A 72 19.82 -10.61 10.28
C LEU A 72 18.33 -10.43 9.92
N ILE A 73 17.58 -9.75 10.80
CA ILE A 73 16.18 -9.41 10.48
C ILE A 73 16.11 -8.42 9.30
N ILE A 74 17.13 -7.57 9.12
CA ILE A 74 17.18 -6.59 8.03
C ILE A 74 17.23 -7.28 6.67
N ASP A 75 17.85 -8.46 6.58
CA ASP A 75 17.93 -9.24 5.34
C ASP A 75 16.54 -9.65 4.82
N LYS A 76 15.53 -9.72 5.72
CA LYS A 76 14.13 -10.00 5.32
C LYS A 76 13.48 -8.86 4.56
N LEU A 77 14.05 -7.66 4.63
CA LEU A 77 13.58 -6.49 3.90
C LEU A 77 14.22 -6.39 2.50
N GLU A 78 15.17 -7.26 2.17
CA GLU A 78 15.67 -7.36 0.80
C GLU A 78 14.54 -7.73 -0.16
N ASN A 79 14.47 -7.05 -1.28
CA ASN A 79 13.44 -7.24 -2.30
C ASN A 79 12.02 -7.04 -1.75
N THR A 80 11.82 -6.07 -0.87
CA THR A 80 10.50 -5.64 -0.41
C THR A 80 10.29 -4.17 -0.73
N HIS A 81 9.03 -3.74 -0.79
CA HIS A 81 8.66 -2.34 -0.96
C HIS A 81 8.33 -1.74 0.41
N ILE A 82 9.23 -0.91 0.91
CA ILE A 82 9.08 -0.25 2.20
C ILE A 82 8.31 1.06 1.98
N LYS A 83 7.25 1.27 2.75
CA LYS A 83 6.43 2.49 2.65
C LYS A 83 6.54 3.37 3.89
N TYR A 84 6.46 2.77 5.09
CA TYR A 84 6.48 3.53 6.33
C TYR A 84 7.59 3.02 7.24
N ILE A 85 8.34 3.93 7.82
CA ILE A 85 9.33 3.63 8.85
C ILE A 85 9.04 4.51 10.05
N THR A 86 8.70 3.87 11.17
CA THR A 86 8.50 4.56 12.44
C THR A 86 9.70 4.32 13.33
N TYR A 87 10.44 5.39 13.64
CA TYR A 87 11.50 5.36 14.63
C TYR A 87 10.92 5.62 16.01
N ILE A 88 11.24 4.76 16.99
CA ILE A 88 10.65 4.77 18.32
C ILE A 88 11.76 4.77 19.38
N TYR A 89 11.69 5.72 20.31
CA TYR A 89 12.61 5.82 21.44
C TYR A 89 11.89 6.33 22.69
N SER A 90 12.54 6.31 23.87
CA SER A 90 12.03 6.91 25.11
C SER A 90 12.80 8.17 25.46
N ASP A 91 12.14 9.11 26.14
CA ASP A 91 12.73 10.36 26.63
C ASP A 91 13.47 10.21 27.96
N TYR A 92 13.55 8.99 28.50
CA TYR A 92 14.22 8.73 29.77
C TYR A 92 15.73 9.00 29.70
N LYS A 93 16.21 9.86 30.56
CA LYS A 93 17.64 10.20 30.69
C LYS A 93 18.26 9.41 31.85
N LYS A 94 19.20 8.53 31.54
CA LYS A 94 19.92 7.71 32.54
C LYS A 94 20.85 8.55 33.44
N VAL A 95 21.47 9.60 32.85
CA VAL A 95 22.38 10.57 33.49
C VAL A 95 22.20 11.93 32.84
N ASP A 96 22.54 13.00 33.53
CA ASP A 96 22.36 14.37 33.06
C ASP A 96 23.16 14.70 31.77
N GLU A 97 24.33 14.05 31.60
CA GLU A 97 25.17 14.22 30.40
C GLU A 97 24.72 13.37 29.20
N PHE A 98 23.68 12.51 29.36
CA PHE A 98 23.21 11.66 28.29
C PHE A 98 22.55 12.47 27.15
N LYS A 99 23.06 12.28 25.94
CA LYS A 99 22.61 13.01 24.76
C LYS A 99 21.75 12.11 23.87
N GLN A 100 20.44 12.15 24.09
CA GLN A 100 19.49 11.36 23.34
C GLN A 100 19.56 11.65 21.82
N GLU A 101 19.77 12.90 21.44
CA GLU A 101 19.86 13.26 20.00
C GLU A 101 21.06 12.60 19.30
N GLU A 102 22.21 12.51 19.98
CA GLU A 102 23.38 11.83 19.42
C GLU A 102 23.09 10.34 19.22
N LEU A 103 22.49 9.68 20.24
CA LEU A 103 22.09 8.27 20.14
C LEU A 103 21.04 8.06 19.03
N ASN A 104 20.08 8.95 18.85
CA ASN A 104 19.09 8.85 17.80
C ASN A 104 19.75 8.93 16.40
N ARG A 105 20.70 9.84 16.21
CA ARG A 105 21.45 9.95 14.94
C ARG A 105 22.32 8.71 14.69
N GLU A 106 22.97 8.17 15.71
CA GLU A 106 23.77 6.93 15.60
C GLU A 106 22.89 5.74 15.20
N ARG A 107 21.67 5.62 15.72
CA ARG A 107 20.70 4.59 15.35
C ARG A 107 20.23 4.71 13.90
N LEU A 108 19.92 5.92 13.46
CA LEU A 108 19.60 6.19 12.05
C LEU A 108 20.79 5.87 11.14
N TYR A 109 21.98 6.20 11.58
CA TYR A 109 23.21 5.84 10.83
C TYR A 109 23.42 4.33 10.75
N GLY A 110 23.12 3.60 11.83
CA GLY A 110 23.11 2.14 11.83
C GLY A 110 22.19 1.58 10.74
N LEU A 111 20.96 2.08 10.60
CA LEU A 111 20.05 1.66 9.53
C LEU A 111 20.54 2.10 8.14
N TYR A 112 21.09 3.32 8.03
CA TYR A 112 21.66 3.84 6.78
C TYR A 112 22.77 2.93 6.23
N GLN A 113 23.60 2.35 7.09
CA GLN A 113 24.67 1.45 6.66
C GLN A 113 24.18 0.18 5.95
N TYR A 114 22.98 -0.30 6.30
CA TYR A 114 22.35 -1.45 5.66
C TYR A 114 21.50 -1.06 4.45
N MET A 115 20.75 0.03 4.57
CA MET A 115 19.74 0.43 3.59
C MET A 115 19.82 1.93 3.25
N PRO A 116 20.91 2.41 2.63
CA PRO A 116 21.11 3.84 2.38
C PRO A 116 20.03 4.45 1.48
N ASN A 117 19.50 3.68 0.55
CA ASN A 117 18.50 4.15 -0.42
C ASN A 117 17.19 4.62 0.24
N LEU A 118 16.81 4.07 1.41
CA LEU A 118 15.61 4.48 2.13
C LEU A 118 15.59 5.95 2.54
N PHE A 119 16.75 6.56 2.69
CA PHE A 119 16.89 7.94 3.15
C PHE A 119 16.83 8.97 2.01
N ASP A 120 16.88 8.50 0.77
CA ASP A 120 16.77 9.29 -0.46
C ASP A 120 15.52 8.94 -1.26
N ASP A 121 14.74 7.97 -0.81
CA ASP A 121 13.51 7.53 -1.44
C ASP A 121 12.35 8.42 -0.97
N ASP A 122 11.80 9.20 -1.87
CA ASP A 122 10.67 10.10 -1.60
C ASP A 122 9.34 9.33 -1.37
N GLU A 123 9.31 8.04 -1.67
CA GLU A 123 8.16 7.18 -1.42
C GLU A 123 8.12 6.62 0.00
N VAL A 124 9.26 6.65 0.70
CA VAL A 124 9.36 6.19 2.09
C VAL A 124 8.95 7.30 3.04
N GLU A 125 7.89 7.05 3.77
CA GLU A 125 7.39 7.98 4.77
C GLU A 125 7.98 7.67 6.15
N TRP A 126 8.60 8.69 6.76
CA TRP A 126 9.22 8.58 8.06
C TRP A 126 8.37 9.21 9.14
N SER A 127 8.25 8.53 10.28
CA SER A 127 7.67 9.08 11.51
C SER A 127 8.58 8.80 12.70
N THR A 128 8.49 9.67 13.71
CA THR A 128 9.25 9.49 14.95
C THR A 128 8.31 9.54 16.13
N ILE A 129 8.44 8.57 17.04
CA ILE A 129 7.65 8.47 18.27
C ILE A 129 8.59 8.54 19.48
N VAL A 130 8.25 9.45 20.40
CA VAL A 130 8.88 9.51 21.73
C VAL A 130 7.95 8.93 22.78
N GLN A 131 8.42 7.93 23.51
CA GLN A 131 7.66 7.30 24.58
C GLN A 131 7.98 7.97 25.92
N THR A 132 6.93 8.46 26.59
CA THR A 132 7.02 9.22 27.86
C THR A 132 6.69 8.38 29.11
N GLY A 133 6.30 7.10 28.93
CA GLY A 133 5.89 6.21 30.02
C GLY A 133 7.02 5.67 30.90
N GLY A 134 8.28 5.94 30.56
CA GLY A 134 9.46 5.46 31.26
C GLY A 134 9.94 6.39 32.39
N GLN A 135 9.26 6.44 33.53
CA GLN A 135 9.63 7.28 34.65
C GLN A 135 10.85 6.77 35.47
N THR A 136 11.20 5.51 35.32
CA THR A 136 12.36 4.87 35.92
C THR A 136 13.14 4.08 34.88
N GLU A 137 14.44 3.81 35.12
CA GLU A 137 15.27 3.00 34.23
C GLU A 137 14.61 1.65 33.88
N LYS A 138 14.05 0.98 34.89
CA LYS A 138 13.35 -0.30 34.67
C LYS A 138 12.13 -0.16 33.76
N GLN A 139 11.36 0.90 33.89
CA GLN A 139 10.21 1.15 33.01
C GLN A 139 10.68 1.48 31.60
N ALA A 140 11.67 2.37 31.46
CA ALA A 140 12.22 2.74 30.18
C ALA A 140 12.85 1.56 29.43
N THR A 141 13.55 0.66 30.12
CA THR A 141 14.13 -0.57 29.55
C THR A 141 13.06 -1.52 28.98
N ASN A 142 11.84 -1.50 29.54
CA ASN A 142 10.73 -2.34 29.09
C ASN A 142 9.96 -1.73 27.91
N LEU A 143 10.21 -0.47 27.55
CA LEU A 143 9.63 0.14 26.36
C LEU A 143 10.36 -0.36 25.09
N PHE A 144 9.68 -0.30 23.97
CA PHE A 144 10.32 -0.62 22.70
C PHE A 144 11.26 0.51 22.25
N HIS A 145 12.43 0.14 21.76
CA HIS A 145 13.40 1.07 21.14
C HIS A 145 13.82 0.47 19.81
N GLY A 146 13.59 1.17 18.71
CA GLY A 146 13.93 0.62 17.41
C GLY A 146 13.18 1.25 16.26
N PHE A 147 13.18 0.54 15.15
CA PHE A 147 12.34 0.87 13.98
C PHE A 147 11.23 -0.14 13.84
N VAL A 148 10.07 0.33 13.45
CA VAL A 148 8.98 -0.51 12.89
C VAL A 148 8.90 -0.17 11.41
N VAL A 149 9.18 -1.16 10.57
CA VAL A 149 9.23 -1.02 9.11
C VAL A 149 8.01 -1.71 8.53
N HIS A 150 7.18 -0.95 7.83
CA HIS A 150 6.01 -1.46 7.11
C HIS A 150 6.36 -1.62 5.64
N TYR A 151 6.08 -2.80 5.11
CA TYR A 151 6.50 -3.18 3.78
C TYR A 151 5.50 -4.10 3.08
N ARG A 152 5.65 -4.25 1.78
CA ARG A 152 5.05 -5.30 0.97
C ARG A 152 6.15 -6.18 0.38
N PRO A 153 6.01 -7.51 0.44
CA PRO A 153 6.95 -8.40 -0.24
C PRO A 153 6.82 -8.23 -1.76
N SER A 154 7.92 -8.34 -2.47
CA SER A 154 7.87 -8.39 -3.93
C SER A 154 7.09 -9.61 -4.41
N PRO A 155 6.32 -9.50 -5.50
CA PRO A 155 5.52 -10.59 -6.02
C PRO A 155 6.41 -11.76 -6.49
N THR A 156 5.90 -12.96 -6.30
CA THR A 156 6.52 -14.20 -6.77
C THR A 156 5.54 -14.97 -7.66
N MET A 157 6.03 -15.91 -8.47
CA MET A 157 5.14 -16.76 -9.26
C MET A 157 4.13 -17.53 -8.42
N GLU A 158 4.49 -17.86 -7.17
CA GLU A 158 3.61 -18.54 -6.23
C GLU A 158 2.53 -17.60 -5.70
N SER A 159 2.90 -16.37 -5.30
CA SER A 159 1.93 -15.37 -4.85
C SER A 159 0.96 -14.97 -5.96
N MET A 160 1.45 -14.72 -7.17
CA MET A 160 0.60 -14.40 -8.33
C MET A 160 -0.43 -15.51 -8.61
N LYS A 161 -0.01 -16.78 -8.51
CA LYS A 161 -0.93 -17.90 -8.66
C LYS A 161 -1.97 -17.93 -7.55
N ALA A 162 -1.54 -17.73 -6.30
CA ALA A 162 -2.46 -17.70 -5.15
C ALA A 162 -3.51 -16.58 -5.28
N GLU A 163 -3.13 -15.43 -5.78
CA GLU A 163 -4.03 -14.29 -6.05
C GLU A 163 -5.06 -14.61 -7.14
N ILE A 164 -4.62 -15.24 -8.24
CA ILE A 164 -5.53 -15.69 -9.30
C ILE A 164 -6.51 -16.73 -8.76
N ASP A 165 -6.05 -17.70 -7.98
CA ASP A 165 -6.90 -18.75 -7.41
C ASP A 165 -7.87 -18.15 -6.37
N TYR A 166 -7.44 -17.14 -5.60
CA TYR A 166 -8.31 -16.36 -4.73
C TYR A 166 -9.40 -15.64 -5.53
N LEU A 167 -9.04 -14.89 -6.57
CA LEU A 167 -10.01 -14.16 -7.40
C LEU A 167 -11.05 -15.11 -8.02
N LYS A 168 -10.62 -16.27 -8.53
CA LYS A 168 -11.53 -17.31 -9.04
C LYS A 168 -12.48 -17.80 -7.96
N SER A 169 -11.95 -18.14 -6.79
CA SER A 169 -12.75 -18.64 -5.65
C SER A 169 -13.82 -17.61 -5.23
N MET A 170 -13.46 -16.33 -5.17
CA MET A 170 -14.40 -15.26 -4.82
C MET A 170 -15.52 -15.11 -5.86
N ILE A 171 -15.17 -15.13 -7.14
CA ILE A 171 -16.16 -15.05 -8.23
C ILE A 171 -17.06 -16.27 -8.24
N ASP A 172 -16.53 -17.47 -8.14
CA ASP A 172 -17.30 -18.72 -8.13
C ASP A 172 -18.22 -18.80 -6.93
N THR A 173 -17.74 -18.39 -5.74
CA THR A 173 -18.55 -18.32 -4.52
C THR A 173 -19.72 -17.37 -4.70
N ALA A 174 -19.46 -16.15 -5.14
CA ALA A 174 -20.51 -15.15 -5.36
C ALA A 174 -21.54 -15.60 -6.40
N LEU A 175 -21.11 -16.29 -7.47
CA LEU A 175 -22.01 -16.82 -8.50
C LEU A 175 -22.90 -17.97 -8.01
N THR A 176 -22.40 -18.79 -7.08
CA THR A 176 -23.18 -19.89 -6.48
C THR A 176 -24.40 -19.37 -5.72
N PHE A 177 -24.29 -18.22 -5.09
CA PHE A 177 -25.39 -17.55 -4.37
C PHE A 177 -26.39 -16.85 -5.29
N VAL A 178 -26.05 -16.63 -6.56
CA VAL A 178 -26.87 -15.88 -7.54
C VAL A 178 -27.65 -16.80 -8.48
N ALA A 179 -27.43 -18.12 -8.45
CA ALA A 179 -28.13 -19.07 -9.31
C ALA A 179 -29.66 -18.96 -9.07
N PRO A 180 -30.48 -18.77 -10.12
CA PRO A 180 -31.93 -18.70 -9.96
C PRO A 180 -32.42 -20.06 -9.48
N THR A 181 -33.13 -20.08 -8.34
CA THR A 181 -33.94 -21.22 -7.94
C THR A 181 -35.20 -21.24 -8.82
N THR A 182 -35.42 -22.34 -9.48
CA THR A 182 -36.58 -22.57 -10.40
C THR A 182 -37.94 -22.59 -9.71
N GLU A 183 -37.98 -22.38 -8.41
CA GLU A 183 -39.20 -22.32 -7.62
C GLU A 183 -39.21 -21.00 -6.84
N GLY A 184 -40.08 -20.08 -7.16
CA GLY A 184 -40.28 -18.74 -6.61
C GLY A 184 -40.18 -18.57 -5.08
N THR A 185 -39.12 -19.06 -4.49
CA THR A 185 -38.74 -18.93 -3.10
C THR A 185 -37.70 -17.82 -2.95
N SER A 186 -37.99 -16.87 -2.11
CA SER A 186 -37.08 -15.79 -1.73
C SER A 186 -35.78 -16.37 -1.23
N LEU A 187 -34.69 -16.11 -1.92
CA LEU A 187 -33.36 -16.46 -1.47
C LEU A 187 -32.86 -15.33 -0.56
N ILE A 188 -32.71 -15.59 0.71
CA ILE A 188 -32.05 -14.69 1.64
C ILE A 188 -30.56 -15.01 1.57
N ILE A 189 -29.78 -14.11 0.99
CA ILE A 189 -28.33 -14.19 1.03
C ILE A 189 -27.85 -13.29 2.16
N THR A 190 -27.43 -13.91 3.25
CA THR A 190 -26.76 -13.19 4.33
C THR A 190 -25.29 -13.07 3.97
N LEU A 191 -24.93 -11.99 3.30
CA LEU A 191 -23.58 -11.51 3.15
C LEU A 191 -23.46 -10.26 4.02
N GLY A 192 -23.37 -10.45 5.34
CA GLY A 192 -23.08 -9.39 6.31
C GLY A 192 -24.20 -8.49 6.76
N THR A 193 -25.25 -8.25 5.99
CA THR A 193 -26.46 -7.55 6.42
C THR A 193 -27.69 -8.14 5.78
N ASP A 194 -28.79 -8.28 6.55
CA ASP A 194 -30.05 -8.85 6.12
C ASP A 194 -30.68 -7.99 5.01
N ILE A 195 -30.55 -8.42 3.76
CA ILE A 195 -31.30 -7.84 2.66
C ILE A 195 -32.43 -8.80 2.29
N ALA A 196 -33.65 -8.44 2.67
CA ALA A 196 -34.84 -9.18 2.26
C ALA A 196 -35.14 -8.88 0.79
N ILE A 197 -35.15 -9.90 -0.05
CA ILE A 197 -35.56 -9.80 -1.45
C ILE A 197 -36.98 -10.40 -1.55
N SER A 198 -37.99 -9.57 -1.81
CA SER A 198 -39.30 -10.02 -2.14
C SER A 198 -39.51 -9.97 -3.64
N ASP A 199 -39.70 -11.12 -4.27
CA ASP A 199 -39.99 -11.23 -5.68
C ASP A 199 -41.50 -11.51 -5.89
N SER A 200 -42.27 -10.52 -6.26
CA SER A 200 -43.60 -10.73 -6.84
C SER A 200 -43.94 -9.74 -7.96
N ALA A 201 -43.03 -8.89 -8.37
CA ALA A 201 -43.34 -7.79 -9.30
C ALA A 201 -42.33 -7.52 -10.40
N GLY A 202 -41.34 -8.38 -10.64
CA GLY A 202 -40.37 -8.20 -11.73
C GLY A 202 -39.45 -7.01 -11.60
N PHE A 203 -39.21 -6.52 -10.39
CA PHE A 203 -38.24 -5.44 -10.15
C PHE A 203 -36.86 -6.00 -9.99
N TYR A 204 -35.91 -5.49 -10.80
CA TYR A 204 -34.50 -5.78 -10.66
C TYR A 204 -33.95 -4.96 -9.49
N TYR A 205 -33.48 -5.64 -8.45
CA TYR A 205 -32.76 -5.00 -7.34
C TYR A 205 -31.27 -4.92 -7.64
N GLU A 206 -30.69 -3.75 -7.44
CA GLU A 206 -29.23 -3.64 -7.27
C GLU A 206 -28.89 -4.31 -5.94
N ARG A 207 -28.07 -5.35 -5.98
CA ARG A 207 -27.63 -6.04 -4.78
C ARG A 207 -26.41 -5.32 -4.22
N GLU A 208 -26.52 -4.91 -2.98
CA GLU A 208 -25.36 -4.56 -2.20
C GLU A 208 -24.65 -5.85 -1.78
N LEU A 209 -23.37 -5.98 -2.15
CA LEU A 209 -22.54 -7.10 -1.73
C LEU A 209 -21.64 -6.61 -0.61
N ASP A 210 -21.82 -7.19 0.57
CA ASP A 210 -20.92 -6.98 1.68
C ASP A 210 -19.85 -8.09 1.68
N PHE A 211 -18.62 -7.73 1.30
CA PHE A 211 -17.50 -8.65 1.28
C PHE A 211 -16.83 -8.81 2.65
N SER A 212 -17.20 -8.02 3.66
CA SER A 212 -16.62 -8.08 5.00
C SER A 212 -16.85 -9.43 5.71
N THR A 213 -17.87 -10.17 5.28
CA THR A 213 -18.25 -11.47 5.87
C THR A 213 -17.79 -12.69 5.08
N VAL A 214 -17.15 -12.49 3.91
CA VAL A 214 -16.59 -13.59 3.12
C VAL A 214 -15.30 -14.09 3.75
N THR A 215 -15.36 -14.53 4.99
CA THR A 215 -14.27 -15.24 5.68
C THR A 215 -14.18 -16.72 5.25
N ALA A 216 -15.00 -17.13 4.30
CA ALA A 216 -15.10 -18.51 3.89
C ALA A 216 -13.88 -18.94 3.07
N HIS A 217 -13.11 -19.86 3.64
CA HIS A 217 -12.15 -20.71 2.95
C HIS A 217 -10.74 -20.19 2.65
N THR A 218 -10.18 -19.33 3.49
CA THR A 218 -8.72 -19.09 3.50
C THR A 218 -7.88 -20.37 3.80
N SER A 219 -8.50 -21.41 4.32
CA SER A 219 -7.83 -22.69 4.59
C SER A 219 -7.35 -23.44 3.34
N ALA A 220 -7.89 -23.11 2.15
CA ALA A 220 -7.48 -23.72 0.89
C ALA A 220 -6.32 -22.98 0.19
N LEU A 221 -6.04 -21.75 0.59
CA LEU A 221 -5.08 -20.85 -0.07
C LEU A 221 -3.68 -20.86 0.56
N GLY A 222 -3.38 -21.78 1.46
CA GLY A 222 -2.08 -21.85 2.11
C GLY A 222 -1.83 -20.66 3.05
N THR A 223 -0.56 -20.44 3.39
CA THR A 223 -0.11 -19.42 4.36
C THR A 223 0.01 -18.01 3.78
N TYR A 224 -0.63 -17.70 2.65
CA TYR A 224 -0.61 -16.35 2.12
C TYR A 224 -1.55 -15.49 2.96
N ASP A 225 -0.97 -14.61 3.77
CA ASP A 225 -1.71 -13.68 4.61
C ASP A 225 -2.10 -12.46 3.77
N PHE A 226 -3.35 -12.41 3.35
CA PHE A 226 -3.92 -11.22 2.70
C PHE A 226 -4.18 -10.07 3.69
N GLY A 227 -3.86 -10.25 4.97
CA GLY A 227 -4.06 -9.25 6.01
C GLY A 227 -5.52 -8.83 6.21
N ASN A 228 -5.71 -7.62 6.72
CA ASN A 228 -7.04 -7.04 6.96
C ASN A 228 -7.71 -6.46 5.70
N TYR A 229 -7.20 -6.72 4.50
CA TYR A 229 -7.78 -6.23 3.23
C TYR A 229 -9.23 -6.66 3.00
N PHE A 230 -9.65 -7.75 3.62
CA PHE A 230 -11.02 -8.25 3.49
C PHE A 230 -12.10 -7.31 4.05
N ASN A 231 -11.72 -6.38 4.92
CA ASN A 231 -12.65 -5.42 5.50
C ASN A 231 -12.80 -4.14 4.66
N ASP A 232 -11.95 -3.95 3.65
CA ASP A 232 -12.04 -2.79 2.75
C ASP A 232 -12.95 -3.11 1.55
N THR A 233 -14.13 -2.52 1.56
CA THR A 233 -15.16 -2.68 0.52
C THR A 233 -15.22 -1.48 -0.42
N SER A 234 -14.13 -0.75 -0.60
CA SER A 234 -14.08 0.52 -1.35
C SER A 234 -14.77 0.44 -2.70
N VAL A 235 -14.49 -0.58 -3.51
CA VAL A 235 -15.07 -0.71 -4.85
C VAL A 235 -16.59 -0.89 -4.79
N SER A 236 -17.07 -1.76 -3.92
CA SER A 236 -18.51 -2.01 -3.75
C SER A 236 -19.23 -0.79 -3.18
N ALA A 237 -18.68 -0.16 -2.14
CA ALA A 237 -19.27 1.02 -1.50
C ALA A 237 -19.39 2.19 -2.49
N VAL A 238 -18.31 2.48 -3.22
CA VAL A 238 -18.30 3.56 -4.22
C VAL A 238 -19.28 3.26 -5.35
N ARG A 239 -19.32 2.01 -5.86
CA ARG A 239 -20.26 1.62 -6.92
C ARG A 239 -21.71 1.74 -6.48
N ASN A 240 -22.01 1.41 -5.24
CA ASN A 240 -23.35 1.53 -4.67
C ASN A 240 -23.78 2.99 -4.49
N ARG A 241 -22.89 3.90 -4.15
CA ARG A 241 -23.18 5.35 -4.09
C ARG A 241 -23.34 5.96 -5.49
N ASN A 242 -22.58 5.48 -6.49
CA ASN A 242 -22.46 6.08 -7.81
C ASN A 242 -23.21 5.29 -8.90
N LYS A 243 -24.46 4.94 -8.65
CA LYS A 243 -25.32 4.17 -9.58
C LYS A 243 -25.59 4.86 -10.91
N HIS A 244 -25.40 6.17 -10.97
CA HIS A 244 -25.64 7.00 -12.16
C HIS A 244 -24.53 6.92 -13.21
N TRP A 245 -23.35 6.37 -12.89
CA TRP A 245 -22.29 6.19 -13.87
C TRP A 245 -22.69 5.21 -14.96
N GLU A 246 -22.40 5.58 -16.19
CA GLU A 246 -22.83 4.85 -17.38
C GLU A 246 -21.80 4.92 -18.51
N ARG A 247 -21.88 3.99 -19.46
CA ARG A 247 -20.94 3.90 -20.59
C ARG A 247 -19.49 4.01 -20.14
N MET A 248 -19.16 3.26 -19.09
CA MET A 248 -17.88 3.38 -18.40
C MET A 248 -16.74 2.74 -19.19
N LEU A 249 -15.58 3.38 -19.10
CA LEU A 249 -14.29 2.79 -19.36
C LEU A 249 -13.61 2.59 -18.00
N ILE A 250 -13.41 1.35 -17.58
CA ILE A 250 -12.80 1.04 -16.27
C ILE A 250 -11.36 0.63 -16.49
N HIS A 251 -10.46 1.38 -15.86
CA HIS A 251 -9.06 1.01 -15.71
C HIS A 251 -8.90 0.40 -14.34
N CYS A 252 -8.33 -0.79 -14.26
CA CYS A 252 -8.17 -1.52 -13.01
C CYS A 252 -6.75 -2.04 -12.91
N ASP A 253 -6.06 -1.59 -11.89
CA ASP A 253 -4.82 -2.17 -11.45
C ASP A 253 -5.06 -3.62 -11.00
N LEU A 254 -4.24 -4.55 -11.51
CA LEU A 254 -4.25 -5.98 -11.18
C LEU A 254 -2.92 -6.42 -10.58
N THR A 255 -2.18 -5.51 -9.96
CA THR A 255 -1.05 -5.88 -9.11
C THR A 255 -1.53 -6.63 -7.86
N GLY A 256 -0.61 -7.33 -7.19
CA GLY A 256 -0.97 -8.30 -6.14
C GLY A 256 -1.84 -7.74 -5.02
N SER A 257 -1.58 -6.50 -4.61
CA SER A 257 -2.34 -5.81 -3.56
C SER A 257 -3.81 -5.57 -3.91
N MET A 258 -4.15 -5.60 -5.20
CA MET A 258 -5.48 -5.28 -5.70
C MET A 258 -6.43 -6.46 -5.76
N SER A 259 -6.00 -7.68 -5.44
CA SER A 259 -6.83 -8.88 -5.57
C SER A 259 -8.18 -8.82 -4.87
N PRO A 260 -8.32 -8.30 -3.63
CA PRO A 260 -9.62 -8.16 -2.96
C PRO A 260 -10.55 -7.16 -3.66
N TYR A 261 -10.00 -6.06 -4.15
CA TYR A 261 -10.75 -5.00 -4.84
C TYR A 261 -11.19 -5.43 -6.24
N SER A 262 -10.31 -6.14 -6.94
CA SER A 262 -10.60 -6.75 -8.23
C SER A 262 -11.72 -7.77 -8.12
N ALA A 263 -11.74 -8.58 -7.05
CA ALA A 263 -12.84 -9.52 -6.79
C ALA A 263 -14.18 -8.79 -6.67
N GLN A 264 -14.25 -7.69 -5.92
CA GLN A 264 -15.46 -6.87 -5.80
C GLN A 264 -15.94 -6.34 -7.15
N LEU A 265 -14.99 -5.84 -7.98
CA LEU A 265 -15.29 -5.33 -9.32
C LEU A 265 -15.86 -6.42 -10.22
N PHE A 266 -15.23 -7.61 -10.26
CA PHE A 266 -15.66 -8.71 -11.12
C PHE A 266 -17.04 -9.24 -10.72
N VAL A 267 -17.28 -9.44 -9.42
CA VAL A 267 -18.57 -9.86 -8.92
C VAL A 267 -19.64 -8.82 -9.25
N TRP A 268 -19.37 -7.54 -8.98
CA TRP A 268 -20.29 -6.46 -9.32
C TRP A 268 -20.59 -6.44 -10.83
N HIS A 269 -19.57 -6.54 -11.69
CA HIS A 269 -19.77 -6.52 -13.14
C HIS A 269 -20.58 -7.72 -13.62
N ARG A 270 -20.30 -8.91 -13.11
CA ARG A 270 -21.05 -10.12 -13.45
C ARG A 270 -22.55 -9.99 -13.13
N LEU A 271 -22.88 -9.38 -12.00
CA LEU A 271 -24.26 -9.15 -11.57
C LEU A 271 -24.97 -8.04 -12.36
N ASN A 272 -24.22 -7.16 -13.03
CA ASN A 272 -24.75 -6.00 -13.72
C ASN A 272 -24.45 -5.99 -15.23
N ILE A 273 -23.95 -7.07 -15.80
CA ILE A 273 -23.52 -7.13 -17.20
C ILE A 273 -24.69 -6.82 -18.15
N ASP A 274 -25.88 -7.30 -17.85
CA ASP A 274 -27.10 -7.07 -18.65
C ASP A 274 -27.54 -5.60 -18.67
N LYS A 275 -27.10 -4.80 -17.70
CA LYS A 275 -27.40 -3.36 -17.64
C LYS A 275 -26.52 -2.54 -18.59
N ASN A 276 -25.52 -3.17 -19.21
CA ASN A 276 -24.61 -2.57 -20.19
C ASN A 276 -24.00 -1.21 -19.74
N LYS A 277 -23.74 -1.08 -18.45
CA LYS A 277 -23.18 0.15 -17.85
C LYS A 277 -21.69 0.33 -18.19
N VAL A 278 -20.95 -0.78 -18.33
CA VAL A 278 -19.53 -0.80 -18.67
C VAL A 278 -19.39 -1.13 -20.14
N GLN A 279 -18.58 -0.38 -20.85
CA GLN A 279 -18.28 -0.63 -22.27
C GLN A 279 -16.98 -1.42 -22.43
N HIS A 280 -15.94 -1.01 -21.66
CA HIS A 280 -14.61 -1.57 -21.79
C HIS A 280 -13.88 -1.60 -20.45
N PHE A 281 -12.95 -2.55 -20.37
CA PHE A 281 -11.96 -2.64 -19.30
C PHE A 281 -10.55 -2.51 -19.87
N VAL A 282 -9.70 -1.87 -19.10
CA VAL A 282 -8.25 -1.87 -19.26
C VAL A 282 -7.66 -2.40 -17.96
N PHE A 283 -6.94 -3.49 -18.02
CA PHE A 283 -6.20 -4.07 -16.92
C PHE A 283 -4.72 -3.76 -17.08
N PHE A 284 -4.01 -3.53 -16.00
CA PHE A 284 -2.57 -3.33 -16.05
C PHE A 284 -1.90 -3.96 -14.82
N ASN A 285 -0.62 -4.28 -14.96
CA ASN A 285 0.15 -5.03 -13.98
C ASN A 285 1.58 -4.49 -13.82
N ASP A 286 1.79 -3.23 -14.17
CA ASP A 286 3.06 -2.53 -14.09
C ASP A 286 4.22 -3.21 -14.85
N GLY A 287 3.97 -3.59 -16.11
CA GLY A 287 5.03 -3.92 -17.08
C GLY A 287 5.35 -5.39 -17.24
N ASP A 288 4.41 -6.28 -16.95
CA ASP A 288 4.59 -7.73 -17.05
C ASP A 288 5.78 -8.20 -16.20
N MET A 289 6.70 -8.97 -16.79
CA MET A 289 7.93 -9.46 -16.17
C MET A 289 9.15 -8.57 -16.50
N THR A 290 8.92 -7.33 -16.96
CA THR A 290 10.00 -6.38 -17.19
C THR A 290 10.69 -6.04 -15.87
N THR A 291 12.02 -6.08 -15.85
CA THR A 291 12.77 -5.74 -14.64
C THR A 291 12.68 -4.25 -14.35
N ASP A 292 12.69 -3.87 -13.08
CA ASP A 292 12.43 -2.51 -12.63
C ASP A 292 13.36 -1.46 -13.24
N ASP A 293 14.65 -1.83 -13.44
CA ASP A 293 15.66 -0.99 -14.10
C ASP A 293 15.38 -0.72 -15.59
N GLN A 294 14.51 -1.52 -16.21
CA GLN A 294 14.12 -1.38 -17.61
C GLN A 294 12.80 -0.66 -17.81
N LYS A 295 11.98 -0.55 -16.77
CA LYS A 295 10.71 0.17 -16.81
C LYS A 295 10.93 1.65 -17.02
N LYS A 296 10.12 2.26 -17.87
CA LYS A 296 10.19 3.69 -18.20
C LYS A 296 8.80 4.30 -18.24
N ALA A 297 8.65 5.45 -17.62
CA ALA A 297 7.41 6.22 -17.66
C ALA A 297 6.85 6.36 -19.08
N GLY A 298 5.58 6.01 -19.27
CA GLY A 298 4.87 6.03 -20.54
C GLY A 298 5.29 4.95 -21.55
N LYS A 299 6.08 3.96 -21.14
CA LYS A 299 6.50 2.78 -21.93
C LYS A 299 6.72 1.57 -21.02
N THR A 300 6.02 1.50 -19.92
CA THR A 300 6.11 0.40 -18.97
C THR A 300 5.50 -0.86 -19.55
N GLY A 301 4.33 -0.77 -20.18
CA GLY A 301 3.62 -1.91 -20.76
C GLY A 301 2.77 -2.65 -19.73
N GLY A 302 2.54 -3.95 -19.97
CA GLY A 302 1.67 -4.75 -19.07
C GLY A 302 0.21 -4.34 -19.12
N ILE A 303 -0.28 -3.80 -20.25
CA ILE A 303 -1.62 -3.24 -20.40
C ILE A 303 -2.48 -4.16 -21.27
N TYR A 304 -3.62 -4.54 -20.76
CA TYR A 304 -4.54 -5.50 -21.35
C TYR A 304 -5.93 -4.89 -21.51
N TYR A 305 -6.55 -5.18 -22.63
CA TYR A 305 -7.83 -4.57 -22.99
C TYR A 305 -8.90 -5.64 -23.23
N SER A 306 -10.11 -5.42 -22.71
CA SER A 306 -11.26 -6.26 -22.93
C SER A 306 -12.53 -5.43 -23.17
N LYS A 307 -13.47 -5.97 -23.97
CA LYS A 307 -14.86 -5.50 -23.95
C LYS A 307 -15.55 -6.02 -22.71
N ALA A 308 -16.61 -5.34 -22.30
CA ALA A 308 -17.36 -5.66 -21.09
C ALA A 308 -18.57 -6.58 -21.32
N ASP A 309 -18.90 -6.89 -22.58
CA ASP A 309 -20.11 -7.62 -22.98
C ASP A 309 -20.01 -9.15 -22.83
N ASN A 310 -18.80 -9.69 -22.63
CA ASN A 310 -18.57 -11.11 -22.42
C ASN A 310 -17.72 -11.31 -21.17
N PHE A 311 -18.32 -11.85 -20.12
CA PHE A 311 -17.65 -12.03 -18.84
C PHE A 311 -16.51 -13.08 -18.88
N ASP A 312 -16.68 -14.17 -19.62
CA ASP A 312 -15.66 -15.22 -19.71
C ASP A 312 -14.41 -14.72 -20.44
N ASP A 313 -14.58 -13.91 -21.48
CA ASP A 313 -13.45 -13.31 -22.19
C ASP A 313 -12.77 -12.23 -21.33
N LEU A 314 -13.55 -11.45 -20.58
CA LEU A 314 -13.06 -10.49 -19.60
C LEU A 314 -12.16 -11.19 -18.56
N GLN A 315 -12.64 -12.28 -17.95
CA GLN A 315 -11.87 -13.07 -16.98
C GLN A 315 -10.56 -13.61 -17.58
N LYS A 316 -10.61 -14.16 -18.79
CA LYS A 316 -9.40 -14.66 -19.48
C LYS A 316 -8.34 -13.57 -19.64
N ILE A 317 -8.76 -12.36 -20.01
CA ILE A 317 -7.84 -11.23 -20.18
C ILE A 317 -7.27 -10.78 -18.84
N ALA A 318 -8.10 -10.70 -17.79
CA ALA A 318 -7.63 -10.36 -16.45
C ALA A 318 -6.63 -11.39 -15.92
N TYR A 319 -6.96 -12.68 -15.98
CA TYR A 319 -6.03 -13.74 -15.56
C TYR A 319 -4.73 -13.76 -16.37
N LYS A 320 -4.80 -13.42 -17.66
CA LYS A 320 -3.60 -13.25 -18.46
C LYS A 320 -2.76 -12.08 -17.96
N CYS A 321 -3.38 -10.95 -17.65
CA CYS A 321 -2.69 -9.80 -17.05
C CYS A 321 -1.97 -10.22 -15.77
N MET A 322 -2.68 -10.80 -14.82
CA MET A 322 -2.14 -11.26 -13.53
C MET A 322 -1.04 -12.32 -13.68
N SER A 323 -1.16 -13.22 -14.67
CA SER A 323 -0.17 -14.29 -14.90
C SER A 323 1.12 -13.80 -15.55
N ASN A 324 1.09 -12.65 -16.22
CA ASN A 324 2.24 -12.10 -16.91
C ASN A 324 3.09 -11.18 -16.01
N GLY A 325 2.56 -10.73 -14.89
CA GLY A 325 3.24 -9.90 -13.92
C GLY A 325 2.29 -9.46 -12.81
N SER A 326 2.83 -8.98 -11.71
CA SER A 326 2.07 -8.50 -10.56
C SER A 326 2.74 -7.27 -9.94
N GLY A 327 3.25 -6.38 -10.76
CA GLY A 327 4.12 -5.30 -10.34
C GLY A 327 5.58 -5.76 -10.28
N GLY A 328 6.35 -5.23 -9.43
CA GLY A 328 7.77 -5.48 -9.21
C GLY A 328 8.26 -4.48 -8.20
N ASP A 329 8.57 -3.28 -8.65
CA ASP A 329 8.75 -2.09 -7.82
C ASP A 329 7.39 -1.43 -7.48
N ALA A 330 7.43 -0.45 -6.60
CA ALA A 330 6.21 0.18 -6.09
C ALA A 330 5.49 1.10 -7.10
N PRO A 331 6.15 1.93 -7.93
CA PRO A 331 5.47 2.90 -8.80
C PRO A 331 4.60 2.24 -9.88
N GLU A 332 3.41 2.79 -10.10
CA GLU A 332 2.37 2.25 -11.00
C GLU A 332 2.27 3.02 -12.32
N ASN A 333 1.82 2.36 -13.40
CA ASN A 333 1.69 2.94 -14.73
C ASN A 333 0.26 3.34 -15.12
N ASP A 334 -0.47 3.93 -14.18
CA ASP A 334 -1.89 4.30 -14.33
C ASP A 334 -2.16 5.24 -15.52
N ILE A 335 -1.33 6.26 -15.70
CA ILE A 335 -1.55 7.26 -16.76
C ILE A 335 -1.35 6.64 -18.14
N GLU A 336 -0.32 5.79 -18.30
CA GLU A 336 -0.10 5.05 -19.54
C GLU A 336 -1.30 4.15 -19.86
N ALA A 337 -1.79 3.41 -18.85
CA ALA A 337 -2.97 2.56 -18.99
C ALA A 337 -4.22 3.36 -19.42
N MET A 338 -4.45 4.54 -18.83
CA MET A 338 -5.54 5.42 -19.20
C MET A 338 -5.41 5.92 -20.64
N LEU A 339 -4.24 6.39 -21.04
CA LEU A 339 -3.99 6.88 -22.40
C LEU A 339 -4.18 5.78 -23.46
N GLU A 340 -3.80 4.54 -23.17
CA GLU A 340 -4.07 3.39 -24.03
C GLU A 340 -5.57 3.06 -24.10
N GLY A 341 -6.26 3.13 -22.96
CA GLY A 341 -7.70 2.92 -22.88
C GLY A 341 -8.50 3.95 -23.71
N PHE A 342 -8.11 5.21 -23.67
CA PHE A 342 -8.77 6.29 -24.47
C PHE A 342 -8.70 6.04 -25.98
N LYS A 343 -7.63 5.41 -26.46
CA LYS A 343 -7.53 5.01 -27.86
C LYS A 343 -8.57 3.94 -28.24
N LYS A 344 -8.98 3.11 -27.27
CA LYS A 344 -9.93 2.01 -27.47
C LYS A 344 -11.39 2.42 -27.31
N CYS A 345 -11.69 3.33 -26.38
CA CYS A 345 -13.04 3.83 -26.18
C CYS A 345 -13.09 5.37 -26.23
N LYS A 346 -13.37 5.90 -27.41
CA LYS A 346 -13.47 7.36 -27.63
C LYS A 346 -14.79 7.94 -27.12
N ASP A 347 -15.84 7.13 -27.07
CA ASP A 347 -17.20 7.53 -26.76
C ASP A 347 -17.67 7.04 -25.38
N CYS A 348 -16.79 6.46 -24.56
CA CYS A 348 -17.07 6.20 -23.16
C CYS A 348 -17.31 7.53 -22.42
N LYS A 349 -18.28 7.54 -21.51
CA LYS A 349 -18.71 8.74 -20.80
C LYS A 349 -17.96 8.91 -19.49
N ASP A 350 -18.07 7.92 -18.62
CA ASP A 350 -17.45 7.96 -17.32
C ASP A 350 -16.14 7.13 -17.34
N ILE A 351 -15.04 7.79 -17.02
CA ILE A 351 -13.72 7.19 -16.94
C ILE A 351 -13.44 6.85 -15.49
N ILE A 352 -13.28 5.58 -15.20
CA ILE A 352 -13.05 5.08 -13.85
C ILE A 352 -11.63 4.53 -13.78
N LEU A 353 -10.88 4.93 -12.77
CA LEU A 353 -9.62 4.33 -12.36
C LEU A 353 -9.83 3.66 -11.00
N ILE A 354 -9.48 2.39 -10.88
CA ILE A 354 -9.46 1.65 -9.62
C ILE A 354 -8.00 1.36 -9.33
N ALA A 355 -7.45 2.00 -8.31
CA ALA A 355 -6.03 2.03 -8.04
C ALA A 355 -5.71 1.80 -6.57
N ASP A 356 -4.51 1.30 -6.32
CA ASP A 356 -3.93 1.17 -4.99
C ASP A 356 -3.44 2.52 -4.47
N ASN A 357 -3.79 2.84 -3.26
CA ASN A 357 -3.32 4.05 -2.57
C ASN A 357 -1.86 3.97 -2.11
N TRP A 358 -1.25 2.78 -2.18
CA TRP A 358 0.10 2.56 -1.67
C TRP A 358 1.18 3.23 -2.51
N ALA A 359 1.12 3.05 -3.83
CA ALA A 359 2.20 3.39 -4.73
C ALA A 359 2.02 4.77 -5.37
N ASN A 360 3.13 5.38 -5.73
CA ASN A 360 3.13 6.58 -6.56
C ASN A 360 2.95 6.23 -8.04
N LEU A 361 2.56 7.23 -8.84
CA LEU A 361 2.45 7.09 -10.29
C LEU A 361 3.85 7.18 -10.93
N ARG A 362 4.32 6.09 -11.55
CA ARG A 362 5.58 6.06 -12.31
C ARG A 362 5.60 7.12 -13.40
N ASP A 363 4.45 7.34 -13.99
CA ASP A 363 4.25 8.20 -15.15
C ASP A 363 3.57 9.53 -14.80
N TYR A 364 3.69 9.97 -13.53
CA TYR A 364 3.10 11.20 -13.00
C TYR A 364 3.40 12.45 -13.84
N GLU A 365 4.57 12.54 -14.48
CA GLU A 365 4.92 13.64 -15.37
C GLU A 365 3.96 13.81 -16.56
N PHE A 366 3.19 12.76 -16.88
CA PHE A 366 2.23 12.76 -18.00
C PHE A 366 0.81 13.12 -17.58
N ILE A 367 0.57 13.51 -16.35
CA ILE A 367 -0.74 13.87 -15.82
C ILE A 367 -1.50 14.85 -16.73
N ASN A 368 -0.79 15.84 -17.32
CA ASN A 368 -1.36 16.83 -18.21
C ASN A 368 -1.73 16.29 -19.61
N LYS A 369 -1.43 15.03 -19.93
CA LYS A 369 -1.86 14.39 -21.18
C LYS A 369 -3.27 13.81 -21.07
N ILE A 370 -3.80 13.70 -19.85
CA ILE A 370 -5.17 13.24 -19.60
C ILE A 370 -6.12 14.42 -19.85
N ASP A 371 -6.92 14.34 -20.87
CA ASP A 371 -7.85 15.39 -21.30
C ASP A 371 -9.33 15.13 -20.95
N ARG A 372 -9.57 14.08 -20.17
CA ARG A 372 -10.91 13.62 -19.77
C ARG A 372 -11.00 13.57 -18.23
N PRO A 373 -12.16 13.93 -17.65
CA PRO A 373 -12.37 13.76 -16.21
C PRO A 373 -12.23 12.29 -15.80
N VAL A 374 -11.41 12.03 -14.77
CA VAL A 374 -11.17 10.69 -14.22
C VAL A 374 -11.77 10.59 -12.83
N ARG A 375 -12.58 9.57 -12.60
CA ARG A 375 -13.14 9.22 -11.31
C ARG A 375 -12.28 8.12 -10.71
N ILE A 376 -11.59 8.42 -9.63
CA ILE A 376 -10.61 7.52 -9.03
C ILE A 376 -11.23 6.84 -7.82
N ILE A 377 -11.43 5.54 -7.89
CA ILE A 377 -11.73 4.70 -6.72
C ILE A 377 -10.39 4.32 -6.10
N LEU A 378 -10.08 4.96 -4.99
CA LEU A 378 -8.80 4.79 -4.31
C LEU A 378 -8.97 3.76 -3.19
N CYS A 379 -8.27 2.65 -3.32
CA CYS A 379 -8.34 1.51 -2.43
C CYS A 379 -7.27 1.58 -1.34
N GLY A 380 -7.56 1.13 -0.12
CA GLY A 380 -6.56 1.12 0.96
C GLY A 380 -6.28 2.48 1.60
N THR A 381 -7.29 3.34 1.73
CA THR A 381 -7.14 4.73 2.22
C THR A 381 -7.18 4.89 3.74
N GLN A 382 -7.27 3.81 4.50
CA GLN A 382 -7.40 3.85 5.97
C GLN A 382 -6.13 4.38 6.69
N PHE A 383 -4.99 4.46 6.01
CA PHE A 383 -3.73 4.94 6.57
C PHE A 383 -3.21 6.23 5.93
N GLY A 384 -4.04 6.92 5.18
CA GLY A 384 -3.68 8.15 4.49
C GLY A 384 -4.15 8.17 3.04
N ILE A 385 -3.87 9.25 2.35
CA ILE A 385 -4.23 9.46 0.95
C ILE A 385 -2.97 9.78 0.15
N ASN A 386 -2.71 9.03 -0.89
CA ASN A 386 -1.61 9.34 -1.79
C ASN A 386 -1.91 10.62 -2.58
N LYS A 387 -1.07 11.62 -2.38
CA LYS A 387 -1.23 12.99 -2.92
C LYS A 387 -1.23 13.04 -4.44
N GLN A 388 -0.54 12.11 -5.10
CA GLN A 388 -0.48 12.10 -6.57
C GLN A 388 -1.84 11.76 -7.20
N TYR A 389 -2.67 10.96 -6.53
CA TYR A 389 -4.04 10.72 -6.99
C TYR A 389 -4.96 11.94 -6.76
N LEU A 390 -4.74 12.72 -5.69
CA LEU A 390 -5.42 14.01 -5.52
C LEU A 390 -5.06 14.97 -6.64
N ASP A 391 -3.77 15.05 -6.99
CA ASP A 391 -3.28 15.86 -8.11
C ASP A 391 -3.87 15.40 -9.43
N LEU A 392 -3.93 14.08 -9.69
CA LEU A 392 -4.52 13.50 -10.89
C LEU A 392 -6.01 13.85 -11.01
N ALA A 393 -6.78 13.67 -9.95
CA ALA A 393 -8.20 14.01 -9.93
C ALA A 393 -8.41 15.52 -10.19
N ARG A 394 -7.62 16.37 -9.52
CA ARG A 394 -7.68 17.83 -9.72
C ARG A 394 -7.32 18.25 -11.14
N ALA A 395 -6.21 17.75 -11.68
CA ALA A 395 -5.72 18.09 -13.01
C ALA A 395 -6.71 17.67 -14.12
N THR A 396 -7.35 16.53 -13.95
CA THR A 396 -8.32 15.97 -14.91
C THR A 396 -9.74 16.54 -14.72
N LYS A 397 -9.98 17.38 -13.72
CA LYS A 397 -11.32 17.82 -13.30
C LYS A 397 -12.24 16.65 -12.96
N GLY A 398 -11.65 15.62 -12.41
CA GLY A 398 -12.30 14.41 -11.95
C GLY A 398 -12.60 14.43 -10.46
N SER A 399 -12.61 13.26 -9.84
CA SER A 399 -13.00 13.07 -8.44
C SER A 399 -12.21 11.93 -7.79
N ILE A 400 -12.12 11.96 -6.46
CA ILE A 400 -11.64 10.85 -5.63
C ILE A 400 -12.83 10.23 -4.91
N HIS A 401 -12.84 8.93 -4.85
CA HIS A 401 -13.86 8.13 -4.17
C HIS A 401 -13.18 7.14 -3.25
N THR A 402 -13.41 7.28 -1.94
CA THR A 402 -12.95 6.35 -0.90
C THR A 402 -14.12 5.51 -0.38
N ILE A 403 -13.86 4.59 0.53
CA ILE A 403 -14.94 3.84 1.17
C ILE A 403 -15.91 4.79 1.93
N GLU A 404 -15.40 5.88 2.50
CA GLU A 404 -16.17 6.82 3.34
C GLU A 404 -16.92 7.87 2.52
N GLU A 405 -16.28 8.44 1.51
CA GLU A 405 -16.80 9.65 0.86
C GLU A 405 -16.44 9.80 -0.62
N ASP A 406 -17.18 10.66 -1.30
CA ASP A 406 -16.94 11.07 -2.68
C ASP A 406 -16.49 12.54 -2.69
N ILE A 407 -15.30 12.83 -3.23
CA ILE A 407 -14.71 14.16 -3.28
C ILE A 407 -14.69 14.63 -4.74
N GLU A 408 -15.61 15.50 -5.11
CA GLU A 408 -15.82 15.95 -6.49
C GLU A 408 -15.34 17.39 -6.76
N ASN A 409 -14.93 18.12 -5.73
CA ASN A 409 -14.64 19.56 -5.81
C ASN A 409 -13.14 19.90 -5.78
N LEU A 410 -12.26 18.94 -6.01
CA LEU A 410 -10.81 19.15 -5.95
C LEU A 410 -10.32 20.23 -6.95
N MET A 411 -10.97 20.31 -8.12
CA MET A 411 -10.62 21.30 -9.15
C MET A 411 -10.89 22.76 -8.72
N ASP A 412 -11.80 22.99 -7.78
CA ASP A 412 -12.18 24.32 -7.32
C ASP A 412 -11.21 24.87 -6.28
N LEU A 413 -10.37 24.03 -5.71
CA LEU A 413 -9.37 24.40 -4.70
C LEU A 413 -8.25 25.24 -5.33
N LYS A 414 -7.91 26.33 -4.64
CA LYS A 414 -6.86 27.27 -5.03
C LYS A 414 -5.61 27.08 -4.18
N GLU A 415 -4.53 27.68 -4.64
CA GLU A 415 -3.27 27.76 -3.89
C GLU A 415 -3.50 28.23 -2.45
N GLY A 416 -2.94 27.52 -1.48
CA GLY A 416 -3.08 27.78 -0.05
C GLY A 416 -4.42 27.36 0.57
N GLN A 417 -5.37 26.80 -0.19
CA GLN A 417 -6.61 26.26 0.36
C GLN A 417 -6.43 24.84 0.88
N GLU A 418 -7.04 24.58 2.02
CA GLU A 418 -7.02 23.28 2.68
C GLU A 418 -8.28 22.46 2.39
N ILE A 419 -8.13 21.15 2.38
CA ILE A 419 -9.21 20.16 2.39
C ILE A 419 -8.86 19.06 3.38
N THR A 420 -9.86 18.52 4.06
CA THR A 420 -9.69 17.33 4.90
C THR A 420 -10.38 16.14 4.24
N ILE A 421 -9.66 15.03 4.08
CA ILE A 421 -10.14 13.78 3.48
C ILE A 421 -9.78 12.65 4.44
N ASN A 422 -10.74 11.85 4.86
CA ASN A 422 -10.56 10.75 5.82
C ASN A 422 -9.75 11.17 7.08
N GLY A 423 -9.95 12.41 7.55
CA GLY A 423 -9.24 12.95 8.72
C GLY A 423 -7.83 13.50 8.45
N HIS A 424 -7.29 13.33 7.25
CA HIS A 424 -6.02 13.89 6.80
C HIS A 424 -6.24 15.28 6.17
N ALA A 425 -5.46 16.27 6.56
CA ALA A 425 -5.54 17.62 6.03
C ALA A 425 -4.52 17.80 4.90
N PHE A 426 -4.96 18.36 3.79
CA PHE A 426 -4.12 18.64 2.63
C PHE A 426 -4.26 20.10 2.24
N VAL A 427 -3.17 20.70 1.77
CA VAL A 427 -3.12 22.07 1.24
C VAL A 427 -2.53 22.05 -0.16
N ILE A 428 -2.93 23.00 -1.01
CA ILE A 428 -2.30 23.17 -2.32
C ILE A 428 -1.11 24.10 -2.18
N GLU A 429 0.08 23.59 -2.47
CA GLU A 429 1.34 24.33 -2.50
C GLU A 429 2.06 24.11 -3.83
N ASN A 430 2.40 25.20 -4.51
CA ASN A 430 3.01 25.14 -5.84
C ASN A 430 2.21 24.30 -6.86
N GLY A 431 0.87 24.36 -6.73
CA GLY A 431 -0.05 23.65 -7.61
C GLY A 431 -0.24 22.17 -7.31
N ARG A 432 0.34 21.62 -6.24
CA ARG A 432 0.26 20.22 -5.82
C ARG A 432 -0.30 20.08 -4.41
N PHE A 433 -0.90 18.93 -4.13
CA PHE A 433 -1.32 18.63 -2.77
C PHE A 433 -0.13 18.28 -1.88
N THR A 434 -0.07 18.90 -0.71
CA THR A 434 0.87 18.62 0.37
C THR A 434 0.07 18.28 1.61
N GLU A 435 0.43 17.22 2.32
CA GLU A 435 -0.24 16.88 3.58
C GLU A 435 0.22 17.81 4.69
N VAL A 436 -0.76 18.39 5.39
CA VAL A 436 -0.52 19.24 6.56
C VAL A 436 -0.36 18.34 7.77
N LYS A 437 0.88 18.18 8.26
CA LYS A 437 1.11 17.48 9.53
C LYS A 437 0.44 18.27 10.64
N LYS A 438 -0.56 17.71 11.30
CA LYS A 438 -1.14 18.30 12.50
C LYS A 438 -0.07 18.30 13.57
N ILE A 439 0.35 19.50 13.98
CA ILE A 439 1.27 19.75 15.11
C ILE A 439 0.59 19.33 16.42
#